data_0db565e8b8c2f577f124aec2b0aec3ea
#
_entry.id   0db565e8b8c2f577f124aec2b0aec3ea
#
_cell.length_a   1.000
_cell.length_b   1.000
_cell.length_c   1.000
_cell.angle_alpha   90.00
_cell.angle_beta   90.00
_cell.angle_gamma   90.00
#
_symmetry.space_group_name_H-M   'P 1'
#
loop_
_entity.id
_entity.type
_entity.pdbx_description
1 polymer ?
#
loop_
_entity_poly.entity_id
_entity_poly.type
_entity_poly.pdbx_seq_one_letter_code
_entity_poly.pdbx_strand_id
1 'polypeptide(L)'
;MKDRQFLDHIKKNLYTAVVGDIMDQLGYQNQFLNPKIKPLREDMTVVGRAMPVLETDTLDNTSTSSNPSLKKPFGLMLEALDQLKENEIYLCTGGTPTYALWGELMSTRAIQCGATGAVLNGYSRDTLGILELNFPTFSYGTY
;
A
#
# COMPACT_ATOMS: atom_id res chain seq x y z
N MET A 1 -0.41 26.01 -2.22
CA MET A 1 0.78 25.15 -2.09
C MET A 1 0.60 24.00 -3.07
N LYS A 2 1.59 23.67 -3.89
CA LYS A 2 1.52 22.48 -4.75
C LYS A 2 1.42 21.23 -3.87
N ASP A 3 0.66 20.24 -4.27
CA ASP A 3 0.38 19.02 -3.49
C ASP A 3 1.64 18.40 -2.86
N ARG A 4 2.70 18.25 -3.66
CA ARG A 4 3.98 17.73 -3.19
C ARG A 4 4.60 18.55 -2.05
N GLN A 5 4.60 19.87 -2.16
CA GLN A 5 5.14 20.73 -1.09
C GLN A 5 4.36 20.59 0.23
N PHE A 6 3.06 20.37 0.14
CA PHE A 6 2.21 20.13 1.31
C PHE A 6 2.53 18.78 1.96
N LEU A 7 2.64 17.72 1.17
CA LEU A 7 2.97 16.38 1.67
C LEU A 7 4.39 16.32 2.26
N ASP A 8 5.36 16.97 1.62
CA ASP A 8 6.73 17.10 2.14
C ASP A 8 6.76 17.86 3.46
N HIS A 9 5.94 18.91 3.60
CA HIS A 9 5.80 19.66 4.85
C HIS A 9 5.23 18.78 5.97
N ILE A 10 4.19 17.98 5.68
CA ILE A 10 3.65 16.99 6.63
C ILE A 10 4.73 16.00 7.04
N LYS A 11 5.39 15.37 6.07
CA LYS A 11 6.43 14.36 6.33
C LYS A 11 7.56 14.87 7.21
N LYS A 12 7.92 16.14 7.06
CA LYS A 12 9.01 16.77 7.81
C LYS A 12 8.63 17.16 9.23
N ASN A 13 7.38 17.55 9.48
CA ASN A 13 6.99 18.23 10.72
C ASN A 13 6.02 17.42 11.58
N LEU A 14 5.41 16.36 11.04
CA LEU A 14 4.45 15.56 11.77
C LEU A 14 4.90 14.10 11.86
N TYR A 15 4.42 13.42 12.88
CA TYR A 15 4.57 11.99 13.07
C TYR A 15 3.23 11.37 13.54
N THR A 16 3.08 10.07 13.35
CA THR A 16 1.81 9.35 13.47
C THR A 16 1.08 9.60 14.79
N ALA A 17 1.78 9.63 15.93
CA ALA A 17 1.17 9.84 17.23
C ALA A 17 0.50 11.22 17.33
N VAL A 18 1.19 12.29 16.95
CA VAL A 18 0.63 13.66 16.94
C VAL A 18 -0.58 13.77 16.02
N VAL A 19 -0.50 13.15 14.83
CA VAL A 19 -1.65 13.14 13.90
C VAL A 19 -2.83 12.41 14.53
N GLY A 20 -2.60 11.27 15.17
CA GLY A 20 -3.63 10.51 15.88
C GLY A 20 -4.30 11.31 17.00
N ASP A 21 -3.51 11.95 17.87
CA ASP A 21 -4.02 12.77 18.97
C ASP A 21 -4.90 13.93 18.46
N ILE A 22 -4.49 14.58 17.38
CA ILE A 22 -5.29 15.65 16.76
C ILE A 22 -6.58 15.08 16.16
N MET A 23 -6.52 13.94 15.50
CA MET A 23 -7.71 13.31 14.94
C MET A 23 -8.71 12.90 16.02
N ASP A 24 -8.23 12.37 17.14
CA ASP A 24 -9.07 12.05 18.30
C ASP A 24 -9.79 13.31 18.85
N GLN A 25 -9.06 14.42 18.98
CA GLN A 25 -9.64 15.71 19.41
C GLN A 25 -10.71 16.23 18.43
N LEU A 26 -10.56 15.93 17.14
CA LEU A 26 -11.53 16.28 16.09
C LEU A 26 -12.70 15.29 16.00
N GLY A 27 -12.73 14.23 16.82
CA GLY A 27 -13.77 13.21 16.83
C GLY A 27 -13.55 12.04 15.87
N TYR A 28 -12.37 11.95 15.22
CA TYR A 28 -12.00 10.84 14.32
C TYR A 28 -11.24 9.76 15.10
N GLN A 29 -11.95 8.88 15.79
CA GLN A 29 -11.38 7.94 16.77
C GLN A 29 -10.94 6.57 16.21
N ASN A 30 -11.13 6.26 14.96
CA ASN A 30 -10.82 4.94 14.38
C ASN A 30 -9.90 5.06 13.15
N GLN A 31 -8.84 5.85 13.27
CA GLN A 31 -7.98 6.20 12.15
C GLN A 31 -6.65 5.44 12.10
N PHE A 32 -6.38 4.62 13.12
CA PHE A 32 -5.19 3.78 13.15
C PHE A 32 -5.41 2.47 12.39
N LEU A 33 -4.45 2.11 11.56
CA LEU A 33 -4.42 0.84 10.85
C LEU A 33 -4.10 -0.30 11.83
N ASN A 34 -4.33 -1.55 11.37
CA ASN A 34 -4.00 -2.74 12.13
C ASN A 34 -2.52 -2.70 12.59
N PRO A 35 -2.23 -2.89 13.89
CA PRO A 35 -0.87 -2.80 14.42
C PRO A 35 0.08 -3.90 13.91
N LYS A 36 -0.43 -4.92 13.20
CA LYS A 36 0.42 -5.88 12.48
C LYS A 36 1.09 -5.27 11.26
N ILE A 37 0.53 -4.19 10.71
CA ILE A 37 1.14 -3.48 9.58
C ILE A 37 2.36 -2.73 10.10
N LYS A 38 3.53 -3.14 9.68
CA LYS A 38 4.83 -2.58 10.08
C LYS A 38 5.62 -2.15 8.84
N PRO A 39 6.49 -1.14 8.97
CA PRO A 39 7.43 -0.83 7.91
C PRO A 39 8.40 -2.01 7.70
N LEU A 40 8.82 -2.28 6.48
CA LEU A 40 9.84 -3.30 6.18
C LEU A 40 11.22 -2.92 6.73
N ARG A 41 11.47 -1.64 6.95
CA ARG A 41 12.65 -1.10 7.62
C ARG A 41 12.19 0.05 8.54
N GLU A 42 12.67 0.10 9.76
CA GLU A 42 12.17 0.99 10.82
C GLU A 42 12.19 2.49 10.48
N ASP A 43 13.10 2.91 9.63
CA ASP A 43 13.24 4.31 9.20
C ASP A 43 12.28 4.71 8.08
N MET A 44 11.51 3.77 7.53
CA MET A 44 10.56 4.06 6.46
C MET A 44 9.38 4.90 6.97
N THR A 45 9.13 5.98 6.27
CA THR A 45 7.98 6.85 6.50
C THR A 45 7.26 7.09 5.18
N VAL A 46 5.94 7.01 5.19
CA VAL A 46 5.11 7.28 4.01
C VAL A 46 4.09 8.39 4.30
N VAL A 47 3.99 9.33 3.39
CA VAL A 47 2.95 10.37 3.38
C VAL A 47 2.50 10.55 1.94
N GLY A 48 1.21 10.52 1.72
CA GLY A 48 0.65 10.63 0.37
C GLY A 48 -0.87 10.55 0.38
N ARG A 49 -1.47 10.60 -0.79
CA ARG A 49 -2.91 10.38 -0.97
C ARG A 49 -3.20 8.89 -1.06
N ALA A 50 -4.20 8.43 -0.34
CA ALA A 50 -4.59 7.03 -0.40
C ALA A 50 -5.21 6.69 -1.76
N MET A 51 -4.68 5.66 -2.41
CA MET A 51 -5.31 4.97 -3.54
C MET A 51 -5.75 3.59 -3.04
N PRO A 52 -7.02 3.45 -2.58
CA PRO A 52 -7.48 2.22 -1.96
C PRO A 52 -7.74 1.14 -3.00
N VAL A 53 -7.25 -0.06 -2.71
CA VAL A 53 -7.44 -1.26 -3.54
C VAL A 53 -8.05 -2.36 -2.67
N LEU A 54 -9.22 -2.84 -3.06
CA LEU A 54 -9.86 -3.99 -2.45
C LEU A 54 -9.55 -5.23 -3.28
N GLU A 55 -8.80 -6.15 -2.70
CA GLU A 55 -8.52 -7.47 -3.27
C GLU A 55 -9.42 -8.53 -2.62
N THR A 56 -9.72 -9.57 -3.35
CA THR A 56 -10.45 -10.73 -2.82
C THR A 56 -9.81 -12.01 -3.31
N ASP A 57 -9.84 -13.04 -2.49
CA ASP A 57 -9.48 -14.38 -2.93
C ASP A 57 -10.49 -14.89 -3.95
N THR A 58 -10.01 -15.60 -4.95
CA THR A 58 -10.88 -16.31 -5.88
C THR A 58 -11.18 -17.69 -5.32
N LEU A 59 -12.44 -18.07 -5.30
CA LEU A 59 -12.87 -19.39 -4.84
C LEU A 59 -12.74 -20.47 -5.93
N ASP A 60 -12.36 -20.08 -7.13
CA ASP A 60 -12.28 -20.98 -8.28
C ASP A 60 -10.86 -21.52 -8.42
N ASN A 61 -10.73 -22.84 -8.19
CA ASN A 61 -9.48 -23.58 -8.40
C ASN A 61 -9.24 -23.95 -9.88
N THR A 62 -10.05 -23.46 -10.80
CA THR A 62 -9.77 -23.68 -12.22
C THR A 62 -8.57 -22.86 -12.66
N SER A 63 -7.63 -23.51 -13.29
CA SER A 63 -6.36 -22.93 -13.79
C SER A 63 -6.54 -21.88 -14.90
N THR A 64 -7.74 -21.37 -15.08
CA THR A 64 -8.01 -20.30 -16.02
C THR A 64 -7.70 -18.95 -15.39
N SER A 65 -6.81 -18.23 -15.99
CA SER A 65 -6.37 -16.88 -15.63
C SER A 65 -7.48 -15.81 -15.76
N SER A 66 -8.73 -16.14 -15.47
CA SER A 66 -9.86 -15.21 -15.56
C SER A 66 -10.68 -15.21 -14.28
N ASN A 67 -11.18 -14.04 -13.90
CA ASN A 67 -12.14 -13.92 -12.83
C ASN A 67 -13.56 -14.18 -13.41
N PRO A 68 -14.23 -15.28 -13.01
CA PRO A 68 -15.52 -15.65 -13.57
C PRO A 68 -16.61 -14.59 -13.34
N SER A 69 -16.56 -13.92 -12.18
CA SER A 69 -17.55 -12.90 -11.81
C SER A 69 -17.42 -11.62 -12.62
N LEU A 70 -16.19 -11.24 -12.94
CA LEU A 70 -15.90 -10.02 -13.68
C LEU A 70 -15.68 -10.25 -15.18
N LYS A 71 -15.59 -11.50 -15.62
CA LYS A 71 -15.22 -11.90 -16.98
C LYS A 71 -13.93 -11.22 -17.47
N LYS A 72 -13.02 -10.97 -16.55
CA LYS A 72 -11.74 -10.29 -16.80
C LYS A 72 -10.57 -11.21 -16.48
N PRO A 73 -9.41 -11.00 -17.12
CA PRO A 73 -8.22 -11.78 -16.83
C PRO A 73 -7.81 -11.69 -15.36
N PHE A 74 -7.10 -12.71 -14.88
CA PHE A 74 -6.35 -12.64 -13.61
C PHE A 74 -5.37 -11.46 -13.65
N GLY A 75 -5.11 -10.83 -12.47
CA GLY A 75 -4.14 -9.75 -12.40
C GLY A 75 -4.74 -8.35 -12.48
N LEU A 76 -6.03 -8.20 -12.15
CA LEU A 76 -6.66 -6.87 -12.02
C LEU A 76 -5.90 -5.92 -11.06
N MET A 77 -5.16 -6.46 -10.09
CA MET A 77 -4.26 -5.67 -9.25
C MET A 77 -3.20 -4.90 -10.06
N LEU A 78 -2.78 -5.42 -11.21
CA LEU A 78 -1.83 -4.74 -12.09
C LEU A 78 -2.48 -3.56 -12.82
N GLU A 79 -3.78 -3.67 -13.15
CA GLU A 79 -4.54 -2.53 -13.69
C GLU A 79 -4.68 -1.43 -12.63
N ALA A 80 -4.93 -1.80 -11.37
CA ALA A 80 -4.97 -0.85 -10.26
C ALA A 80 -3.59 -0.19 -10.06
N LEU A 81 -2.52 -0.99 -10.10
CA LEU A 81 -1.14 -0.49 -10.01
C LEU A 81 -0.82 0.54 -11.10
N ASP A 82 -1.27 0.29 -12.33
CA ASP A 82 -1.08 1.20 -13.48
C ASP A 82 -1.86 2.50 -13.36
N GLN A 83 -2.89 2.55 -12.51
CA GLN A 83 -3.68 3.75 -12.24
C GLN A 83 -3.07 4.67 -11.18
N LEU A 84 -2.01 4.24 -10.49
CA LEU A 84 -1.29 5.07 -9.52
C LEU A 84 -0.84 6.38 -10.15
N LYS A 85 -0.93 7.44 -9.37
CA LYS A 85 -0.51 8.78 -9.74
C LYS A 85 0.57 9.29 -8.79
N GLU A 86 1.19 10.38 -9.20
CA GLU A 86 2.18 11.07 -8.37
C GLU A 86 1.62 11.39 -6.98
N ASN A 87 2.42 11.11 -5.95
CA ASN A 87 2.11 11.31 -4.53
C ASN A 87 1.00 10.40 -3.96
N GLU A 88 0.60 9.35 -4.65
CA GLU A 88 -0.32 8.35 -4.12
C GLU A 88 0.41 7.24 -3.35
N ILE A 89 -0.35 6.59 -2.46
CA ILE A 89 0.03 5.40 -1.71
C ILE A 89 -0.90 4.28 -2.14
N TYR A 90 -0.35 3.17 -2.61
CA TYR A 90 -1.12 1.94 -2.85
C TYR A 90 -1.56 1.37 -1.50
N LEU A 91 -2.83 1.46 -1.18
CA LEU A 91 -3.40 0.99 0.09
C LEU A 91 -4.29 -0.23 -0.17
N CYS A 92 -3.78 -1.43 0.14
CA CYS A 92 -4.43 -2.69 -0.21
C CYS A 92 -4.97 -3.43 1.00
N THR A 93 -6.18 -3.97 0.86
CA THR A 93 -6.83 -4.84 1.85
C THR A 93 -7.75 -5.86 1.17
N GLY A 94 -8.23 -6.86 1.92
CA GLY A 94 -9.32 -7.77 1.52
C GLY A 94 -8.89 -9.18 1.14
N GLY A 95 -7.65 -9.40 0.74
CA GLY A 95 -7.11 -10.75 0.53
C GLY A 95 -6.85 -11.47 1.85
N THR A 96 -6.88 -12.81 1.85
CA THR A 96 -6.41 -13.59 3.00
C THR A 96 -4.90 -13.49 3.14
N PRO A 97 -4.34 -13.64 4.37
CA PRO A 97 -2.89 -13.58 4.58
C PRO A 97 -2.17 -14.86 4.12
N THR A 98 -2.71 -15.57 3.13
CA THR A 98 -2.13 -16.78 2.53
C THR A 98 -1.32 -16.49 1.27
N TYR A 99 -1.27 -15.23 0.86
CA TYR A 99 -0.52 -14.77 -0.32
C TYR A 99 0.20 -13.46 -0.02
N ALA A 100 1.29 -13.22 -0.72
CA ALA A 100 1.91 -11.89 -0.74
C ALA A 100 1.14 -10.98 -1.70
N LEU A 101 0.74 -9.81 -1.19
CA LEU A 101 -0.03 -8.81 -1.93
C LEU A 101 0.87 -7.84 -2.71
N TRP A 102 2.18 -7.88 -2.46
CA TRP A 102 3.15 -6.91 -2.99
C TRP A 102 4.52 -7.53 -3.18
N GLY A 103 5.30 -6.99 -4.11
CA GLY A 103 6.67 -7.41 -4.38
C GLY A 103 7.50 -6.33 -5.07
N GLU A 104 8.75 -6.69 -5.41
CA GLU A 104 9.74 -5.80 -6.04
C GLU A 104 9.26 -5.22 -7.38
N LEU A 105 8.70 -6.05 -8.25
CA LEU A 105 8.22 -5.59 -9.56
C LEU A 105 7.09 -4.56 -9.44
N MET A 106 6.19 -4.76 -8.48
CA MET A 106 5.12 -3.78 -8.19
C MET A 106 5.71 -2.48 -7.64
N SER A 107 6.71 -2.57 -6.76
CA SER A 107 7.43 -1.40 -6.23
C SER A 107 8.12 -0.62 -7.34
N THR A 108 8.78 -1.30 -8.27
CA THR A 108 9.43 -0.69 -9.44
C THR A 108 8.41 0.08 -10.30
N ARG A 109 7.25 -0.54 -10.55
CA ARG A 109 6.19 0.11 -11.32
C ARG A 109 5.59 1.29 -10.58
N ALA A 110 5.33 1.17 -9.29
CA ALA A 110 4.80 2.23 -8.44
C ALA A 110 5.72 3.47 -8.43
N ILE A 111 7.04 3.26 -8.35
CA ILE A 111 8.04 4.33 -8.47
C ILE A 111 7.90 5.06 -9.81
N GLN A 112 7.75 4.33 -10.92
CA GLN A 112 7.57 4.94 -12.25
C GLN A 112 6.28 5.76 -12.35
N CYS A 113 5.23 5.36 -11.62
CA CYS A 113 3.99 6.14 -11.52
C CYS A 113 4.10 7.35 -10.58
N GLY A 114 5.21 7.50 -9.85
CA GLY A 114 5.41 8.59 -8.90
C GLY A 114 4.74 8.36 -7.53
N ALA A 115 4.37 7.12 -7.22
CA ALA A 115 3.81 6.74 -5.92
C ALA A 115 4.86 6.89 -4.81
N THR A 116 4.40 7.17 -3.59
CA THR A 116 5.25 7.43 -2.43
C THR A 116 5.44 6.22 -1.53
N GLY A 117 4.67 5.15 -1.71
CA GLY A 117 4.78 3.92 -0.94
C GLY A 117 3.61 2.98 -1.12
N ALA A 118 3.67 1.86 -0.40
CA ALA A 118 2.61 0.86 -0.32
C ALA A 118 2.29 0.51 1.13
N VAL A 119 1.01 0.32 1.43
CA VAL A 119 0.51 -0.10 2.74
C VAL A 119 -0.45 -1.27 2.54
N LEU A 120 -0.12 -2.41 3.13
CA LEU A 120 -0.76 -3.69 2.83
C LEU A 120 -1.35 -4.31 4.10
N ASN A 121 -2.62 -4.60 4.09
CA ASN A 121 -3.25 -5.43 5.12
C ASN A 121 -2.97 -6.93 4.83
N GLY A 122 -1.70 -7.29 4.75
CA GLY A 122 -1.19 -8.62 4.39
C GLY A 122 0.33 -8.65 4.25
N TYR A 123 0.84 -9.69 3.63
CA TYR A 123 2.28 -9.91 3.46
C TYR A 123 2.83 -9.30 2.16
N SER A 124 4.14 -9.03 2.17
CA SER A 124 4.93 -8.74 0.97
C SER A 124 5.93 -9.86 0.69
N ARG A 125 6.47 -9.92 -0.52
CA ARG A 125 7.58 -10.78 -0.93
C ARG A 125 8.67 -9.97 -1.60
N ASP A 126 9.76 -10.62 -1.97
CA ASP A 126 10.90 -9.96 -2.64
C ASP A 126 11.46 -8.80 -1.81
N THR A 127 11.49 -8.97 -0.48
CA THR A 127 11.76 -7.90 0.49
C THR A 127 13.10 -7.22 0.25
N LEU A 128 14.15 -7.98 -0.12
CA LEU A 128 15.47 -7.41 -0.41
C LEU A 128 15.41 -6.42 -1.57
N GLY A 129 14.74 -6.78 -2.66
CA GLY A 129 14.59 -5.88 -3.81
C GLY A 129 13.78 -4.62 -3.48
N ILE A 130 12.73 -4.74 -2.67
CA ILE A 130 11.97 -3.57 -2.19
C ILE A 130 12.87 -2.64 -1.37
N LEU A 131 13.72 -3.20 -0.50
CA LEU A 131 14.64 -2.43 0.33
C LEU A 131 15.74 -1.75 -0.50
N GLU A 132 16.27 -2.43 -1.52
CA GLU A 132 17.24 -1.86 -2.46
C GLU A 132 16.66 -0.70 -3.27
N LEU A 133 15.39 -0.79 -3.67
CA LEU A 133 14.65 0.30 -4.30
C LEU A 133 14.38 1.47 -3.35
N ASN A 134 14.60 1.28 -2.04
CA ASN A 134 14.25 2.24 -1.00
C ASN A 134 12.78 2.72 -1.08
N PHE A 135 11.88 1.82 -1.47
CA PHE A 135 10.45 2.13 -1.61
C PHE A 135 9.72 1.88 -0.30
N PRO A 136 9.12 2.92 0.33
CA PRO A 136 8.43 2.77 1.60
C PRO A 136 7.28 1.76 1.51
N THR A 137 7.44 0.63 2.19
CA THR A 137 6.46 -0.47 2.18
C THR A 137 6.15 -0.90 3.60
N PHE A 138 4.85 -1.01 3.90
CA PHE A 138 4.30 -1.40 5.18
C PHE A 138 3.42 -2.63 4.99
N SER A 139 3.70 -3.69 5.75
CA SER A 139 3.01 -4.98 5.61
C SER A 139 3.04 -5.76 6.93
N TYR A 140 2.49 -6.97 6.95
CA TYR A 140 2.64 -7.91 8.08
C TYR A 140 4.04 -8.52 8.17
N GLY A 141 4.89 -8.26 7.18
CA GLY A 141 6.23 -8.83 7.04
C GLY A 141 6.40 -9.56 5.71
N THR A 142 7.46 -10.38 5.65
CA THR A 142 7.78 -11.20 4.48
C THR A 142 6.95 -12.49 4.49
N TYR A 143 6.40 -12.82 3.31
CA TYR A 143 5.71 -14.08 3.05
C TYR A 143 6.72 -15.17 2.67
#